data_b087e86f98086a35d091efcfafe37a63
#
_entry.id   b087e86f98086a35d091efcfafe37a63
#
_cell.length_a   1.000
_cell.length_b   1.000
_cell.length_c   1.000
_cell.angle_alpha   90.00
_cell.angle_beta   90.00
_cell.angle_gamma   90.00
#
_symmetry.space_group_name_H-M   'P 1'
#
loop_
_entity.id
_entity.type
_entity.pdbx_description
1 polymer ?
#
loop_
_entity_poly.entity_id
_entity_poly.type
_entity_poly.pdbx_seq_one_letter_code
_entity_poly.pdbx_strand_id
1 'polypeptide(L)'
;MEKVTGYVTGVNGNLVSARFSGSVRKNEVGFVKIGNDRLKGEVIRISGDAVSMQIYEMTNGIQVGDEVELTGELLSVELGPGLLTQVYDGLQNPLPKLAEQCGFFLERGVYLDPIPDKEWEFTPCVKPGDAVLAGDAVGSVPEGQFTHLIMAPFDLKDEGWRVKSVKEKGVYHVRSTVAVLENGAGEEKALSMVFSWPVKQPIRCYEERLRPDETLVTKLRSIDTFLPVAKGGTFCVPGPFGAGKTVLQHMEAKNADVDIVIVAACGERAGEVVEVLKEFPELVDPRTGRSLMERTIIICNTSSMPVAAREASVYT
;
A
#
# COMPACT_ATOMS: atom_id res chain seq x y z
N MET A 1 -1.97 -6.74 23.06
CA MET A 1 -2.46 -5.49 23.69
C MET A 1 -3.94 -5.67 23.98
N GLU A 2 -4.45 -5.16 25.12
CA GLU A 2 -5.90 -5.13 25.35
C GLU A 2 -6.53 -4.20 24.31
N LYS A 3 -7.60 -4.67 23.67
CA LYS A 3 -8.36 -3.88 22.72
C LYS A 3 -9.08 -2.77 23.46
N VAL A 4 -8.85 -1.53 23.06
CA VAL A 4 -9.52 -0.37 23.66
C VAL A 4 -10.88 -0.21 22.99
N THR A 5 -11.94 -0.25 23.77
CA THR A 5 -13.32 -0.13 23.30
C THR A 5 -13.90 1.23 23.71
N GLY A 6 -14.66 1.83 22.82
CA GLY A 6 -15.40 3.07 23.04
C GLY A 6 -16.79 3.03 22.41
N TYR A 7 -17.50 4.14 22.50
CA TYR A 7 -18.85 4.24 21.97
C TYR A 7 -19.05 5.52 21.15
N VAL A 8 -19.78 5.40 20.07
CA VAL A 8 -20.15 6.53 19.19
C VAL A 8 -20.95 7.55 19.98
N THR A 9 -20.58 8.82 19.88
CA THR A 9 -21.29 9.96 20.49
C THR A 9 -21.90 10.90 19.45
N GLY A 10 -21.50 10.77 18.18
CA GLY A 10 -22.05 11.58 17.09
C GLY A 10 -21.49 11.16 15.75
N VAL A 11 -22.26 11.43 14.69
CA VAL A 11 -21.90 11.14 13.29
C VAL A 11 -22.15 12.38 12.44
N ASN A 12 -21.16 12.76 11.65
CA ASN A 12 -21.27 13.87 10.72
C ASN A 12 -20.56 13.53 9.39
N GLY A 13 -21.33 13.10 8.40
CA GLY A 13 -20.78 12.58 7.16
C GLY A 13 -19.91 11.35 7.43
N ASN A 14 -18.64 11.37 6.99
CA ASN A 14 -17.67 10.31 7.24
C ASN A 14 -16.90 10.48 8.58
N LEU A 15 -17.20 11.51 9.36
CA LEU A 15 -16.61 11.73 10.68
C LEU A 15 -17.50 11.12 11.76
N VAL A 16 -16.92 10.24 12.55
CA VAL A 16 -17.54 9.64 13.72
C VAL A 16 -16.82 10.15 14.97
N SER A 17 -17.59 10.73 15.87
CA SER A 17 -17.12 11.08 17.21
C SER A 17 -17.39 9.91 18.15
N ALA A 18 -16.41 9.51 18.93
CA ALA A 18 -16.53 8.44 19.92
C ALA A 18 -15.85 8.84 21.22
N ARG A 19 -16.19 8.15 22.30
CA ARG A 19 -15.58 8.35 23.62
C ARG A 19 -14.96 7.05 24.10
N PHE A 20 -13.72 7.15 24.60
CA PHE A 20 -12.92 6.01 25.03
C PHE A 20 -12.45 6.20 26.48
N SER A 21 -12.35 5.10 27.23
CA SER A 21 -11.78 5.09 28.58
C SER A 21 -10.31 4.67 28.64
N GLY A 22 -9.71 4.28 27.50
CA GLY A 22 -8.33 3.80 27.39
C GLY A 22 -7.40 4.78 26.65
N SER A 23 -6.14 4.38 26.49
CA SER A 23 -5.16 5.13 25.73
C SER A 23 -5.46 5.02 24.22
N VAL A 24 -5.55 6.15 23.53
CA VAL A 24 -5.80 6.26 22.11
C VAL A 24 -4.65 7.00 21.45
N ARG A 25 -4.24 6.57 20.27
CA ARG A 25 -3.19 7.23 19.49
C ARG A 25 -3.76 7.87 18.22
N LYS A 26 -3.18 9.00 17.83
CA LYS A 26 -3.49 9.61 16.53
C LYS A 26 -3.04 8.69 15.39
N ASN A 27 -3.83 8.61 14.32
CA ASN A 27 -3.67 7.73 13.16
C ASN A 27 -3.85 6.23 13.48
N GLU A 28 -4.37 5.90 14.66
CA GLU A 28 -4.73 4.53 15.01
C GLU A 28 -5.97 4.07 14.24
N VAL A 29 -5.91 2.85 13.74
CA VAL A 29 -7.05 2.22 13.07
C VAL A 29 -8.05 1.70 14.09
N GLY A 30 -9.32 1.88 13.81
CA GLY A 30 -10.40 1.31 14.58
C GLY A 30 -11.56 0.88 13.70
N PHE A 31 -12.48 0.14 14.28
CA PHE A 31 -13.67 -0.36 13.61
C PHE A 31 -14.93 0.07 14.36
N VAL A 32 -15.87 0.70 13.65
CA VAL A 32 -17.22 0.91 14.15
C VAL A 32 -18.06 -0.32 13.83
N LYS A 33 -18.71 -0.90 14.84
CA LYS A 33 -19.54 -2.10 14.68
C LYS A 33 -21.00 -1.70 14.46
N ILE A 34 -21.58 -2.19 13.36
CA ILE A 34 -23.00 -1.96 13.03
C ILE A 34 -23.62 -3.32 12.73
N GLY A 35 -24.32 -3.92 13.69
CA GLY A 35 -24.81 -5.28 13.52
C GLY A 35 -23.66 -6.26 13.26
N ASN A 36 -23.61 -6.84 12.06
CA ASN A 36 -22.54 -7.75 11.62
C ASN A 36 -21.41 -7.03 10.87
N ASP A 37 -21.59 -5.78 10.48
CA ASP A 37 -20.61 -5.03 9.72
C ASP A 37 -19.56 -4.38 10.65
N ARG A 38 -18.33 -4.26 10.16
CA ARG A 38 -17.22 -3.59 10.82
C ARG A 38 -16.64 -2.56 9.89
N LEU A 39 -16.93 -1.28 10.12
CA LEU A 39 -16.47 -0.19 9.26
C LEU A 39 -15.12 0.33 9.74
N LYS A 40 -14.11 0.23 8.90
CA LYS A 40 -12.74 0.67 9.18
C LYS A 40 -12.64 2.19 9.16
N GLY A 41 -11.92 2.73 10.11
CA GLY A 41 -11.63 4.16 10.18
C GLY A 41 -10.33 4.43 10.89
N GLU A 42 -9.93 5.68 10.90
CA GLU A 42 -8.68 6.16 11.49
C GLU A 42 -8.95 7.32 12.45
N VAL A 43 -8.26 7.32 13.58
CA VAL A 43 -8.30 8.42 14.55
C VAL A 43 -7.56 9.63 13.98
N ILE A 44 -8.29 10.72 13.74
CA ILE A 44 -7.72 11.97 13.22
C ILE A 44 -7.51 13.04 14.27
N ARG A 45 -8.32 13.01 15.35
CA ARG A 45 -8.25 14.00 16.43
C ARG A 45 -8.59 13.37 17.79
N ILE A 46 -7.85 13.77 18.80
CA ILE A 46 -8.05 13.37 20.20
C ILE A 46 -8.22 14.62 21.03
N SER A 47 -9.22 14.65 21.90
CA SER A 47 -9.51 15.77 22.82
C SER A 47 -10.00 15.18 24.16
N GLY A 48 -9.07 14.94 25.08
CA GLY A 48 -9.38 14.21 26.33
C GLY A 48 -9.81 12.78 26.04
N ASP A 49 -11.00 12.39 26.50
CA ASP A 49 -11.64 11.11 26.23
C ASP A 49 -12.44 11.08 24.91
N ALA A 50 -12.63 12.24 24.29
CA ALA A 50 -13.35 12.36 23.03
C ALA A 50 -12.38 12.21 21.85
N VAL A 51 -12.76 11.38 20.87
CA VAL A 51 -11.99 11.06 19.69
C VAL A 51 -12.83 11.29 18.44
N SER A 52 -12.26 11.89 17.41
CA SER A 52 -12.86 11.94 16.08
C SER A 52 -12.15 10.96 15.17
N MET A 53 -12.92 10.10 14.55
CA MET A 53 -12.45 9.12 13.58
C MET A 53 -13.00 9.45 12.20
N GLN A 54 -12.20 9.23 11.17
CA GLN A 54 -12.61 9.33 9.78
C GLN A 54 -12.83 7.91 9.24
N ILE A 55 -14.05 7.62 8.83
CA ILE A 55 -14.43 6.30 8.31
C ILE A 55 -14.20 6.25 6.81
N TYR A 56 -13.63 5.16 6.34
CA TYR A 56 -13.28 4.96 4.94
C TYR A 56 -14.45 4.53 4.06
N GLU A 57 -15.55 4.14 4.68
CA GLU A 57 -16.76 3.63 4.04
C GLU A 57 -17.98 4.55 4.31
N MET A 58 -19.11 4.22 3.69
CA MET A 58 -20.36 4.92 3.95
C MET A 58 -20.82 4.67 5.38
N THR A 59 -21.10 5.74 6.11
CA THR A 59 -21.48 5.74 7.53
C THR A 59 -22.97 5.55 7.79
N ASN A 60 -23.75 5.28 6.74
CA ASN A 60 -25.20 5.08 6.87
C ASN A 60 -25.54 3.93 7.83
N GLY A 61 -26.38 4.22 8.81
CA GLY A 61 -26.79 3.25 9.83
C GLY A 61 -25.96 3.25 11.10
N ILE A 62 -24.85 4.02 11.19
CA ILE A 62 -24.16 4.25 12.46
C ILE A 62 -25.06 5.06 13.39
N GLN A 63 -25.17 4.61 14.63
CA GLN A 63 -25.98 5.24 15.67
C GLN A 63 -25.11 5.67 16.86
N VAL A 64 -25.60 6.65 17.61
CA VAL A 64 -25.01 7.00 18.91
C VAL A 64 -25.17 5.80 19.84
N GLY A 65 -24.09 5.39 20.49
CA GLY A 65 -24.03 4.21 21.32
C GLY A 65 -23.44 2.96 20.64
N ASP A 66 -23.25 2.97 19.31
CA ASP A 66 -22.55 1.88 18.64
C ASP A 66 -21.12 1.72 19.16
N GLU A 67 -20.67 0.48 19.23
CA GLU A 67 -19.34 0.12 19.74
C GLU A 67 -18.25 0.48 18.71
N VAL A 68 -17.15 1.02 19.22
CA VAL A 68 -15.93 1.29 18.45
C VAL A 68 -14.77 0.54 19.08
N GLU A 69 -14.09 -0.29 18.31
CA GLU A 69 -12.93 -1.08 18.72
C GLU A 69 -11.66 -0.53 18.06
N LEU A 70 -10.68 -0.12 18.86
CA LEU A 70 -9.36 0.28 18.36
C LEU A 70 -8.43 -0.93 18.29
N THR A 71 -7.58 -0.94 17.26
CA THR A 71 -6.68 -2.07 16.98
C THR A 71 -5.33 -1.97 17.69
N GLY A 72 -4.93 -0.78 18.12
CA GLY A 72 -3.58 -0.52 18.59
C GLY A 72 -2.56 -0.34 17.45
N GLU A 73 -2.99 -0.39 16.20
CA GLU A 73 -2.14 -0.35 15.00
C GLU A 73 -2.45 0.87 14.14
N LEU A 74 -1.48 1.29 13.33
CA LEU A 74 -1.65 2.34 12.33
C LEU A 74 -2.17 1.74 11.02
N LEU A 75 -2.76 2.59 10.16
CA LEU A 75 -3.08 2.17 8.80
C LEU A 75 -1.80 1.73 8.09
N SER A 76 -1.76 0.47 7.70
CA SER A 76 -0.59 -0.18 7.12
C SER A 76 -0.96 -0.89 5.82
N VAL A 77 0.04 -1.06 4.96
CA VAL A 77 -0.03 -1.91 3.77
C VAL A 77 0.90 -3.11 3.94
N GLU A 78 0.57 -4.19 3.27
CA GLU A 78 1.45 -5.34 3.18
C GLU A 78 2.34 -5.22 1.94
N LEU A 79 3.63 -5.42 2.14
CA LEU A 79 4.66 -5.36 1.11
C LEU A 79 5.27 -6.74 0.94
N GLY A 80 5.31 -7.23 -0.30
CA GLY A 80 5.83 -8.55 -0.62
C GLY A 80 5.60 -8.93 -2.08
N PRO A 81 6.07 -10.10 -2.51
CA PRO A 81 5.90 -10.55 -3.89
C PRO A 81 4.43 -10.87 -4.21
N GLY A 82 4.03 -10.55 -5.43
CA GLY A 82 2.66 -10.73 -5.94
C GLY A 82 1.83 -9.47 -6.00
N LEU A 83 2.40 -8.30 -5.67
CA LEU A 83 1.73 -7.00 -5.81
C LEU A 83 1.70 -6.50 -7.27
N LEU A 84 2.70 -6.87 -8.07
CA LEU A 84 2.71 -6.53 -9.48
C LEU A 84 1.53 -7.17 -10.21
N THR A 85 1.04 -6.52 -11.27
CA THR A 85 -0.11 -6.94 -12.06
C THR A 85 -1.47 -6.80 -11.37
N GLN A 86 -1.50 -6.36 -10.13
CA GLN A 86 -2.73 -6.28 -9.35
C GLN A 86 -3.39 -4.90 -9.41
N VAL A 87 -4.69 -4.91 -9.10
CA VAL A 87 -5.51 -3.71 -8.98
C VAL A 87 -6.11 -3.68 -7.58
N TYR A 88 -5.82 -2.62 -6.83
CA TYR A 88 -6.25 -2.44 -5.45
C TYR A 88 -7.16 -1.22 -5.28
N ASP A 89 -7.94 -1.21 -4.21
CA ASP A 89 -8.52 0.02 -3.68
C ASP A 89 -7.52 0.77 -2.77
N GLY A 90 -7.93 1.91 -2.21
CA GLY A 90 -7.09 2.69 -1.29
C GLY A 90 -6.88 2.09 0.10
N LEU A 91 -7.41 0.92 0.38
CA LEU A 91 -7.16 0.13 1.59
C LEU A 91 -6.43 -1.18 1.27
N GLN A 92 -5.89 -1.27 0.07
CA GLN A 92 -5.18 -2.43 -0.47
C GLN A 92 -6.06 -3.69 -0.62
N ASN A 93 -7.39 -3.54 -0.77
CA ASN A 93 -8.22 -4.69 -1.16
C ASN A 93 -8.04 -5.00 -2.65
N PRO A 94 -7.77 -6.25 -3.05
CA PRO A 94 -7.65 -6.63 -4.46
C PRO A 94 -9.04 -6.58 -5.12
N LEU A 95 -9.25 -5.59 -5.99
CA LEU A 95 -10.56 -5.31 -6.62
C LEU A 95 -11.14 -6.49 -7.43
N PRO A 96 -10.35 -7.27 -8.19
CA PRO A 96 -10.88 -8.45 -8.88
C PRO A 96 -11.49 -9.48 -7.93
N LYS A 97 -10.78 -9.81 -6.84
CA LYS A 97 -11.27 -10.75 -5.82
C LYS A 97 -12.48 -10.19 -5.07
N LEU A 98 -12.47 -8.88 -4.80
CA LEU A 98 -13.60 -8.22 -4.16
C LEU A 98 -14.85 -8.28 -5.04
N ALA A 99 -14.72 -8.08 -6.36
CA ALA A 99 -15.81 -8.22 -7.32
C ALA A 99 -16.34 -9.67 -7.44
N GLU A 100 -15.47 -10.66 -7.36
CA GLU A 100 -15.86 -12.07 -7.32
C GLU A 100 -16.68 -12.41 -6.07
N GLN A 101 -16.32 -11.83 -4.91
CA GLN A 101 -16.98 -12.10 -3.64
C GLN A 101 -18.29 -11.33 -3.48
N CYS A 102 -18.31 -10.03 -3.78
CA CYS A 102 -19.45 -9.13 -3.55
C CYS A 102 -20.36 -9.00 -4.79
N GLY A 103 -19.93 -9.48 -5.96
CA GLY A 103 -20.65 -9.30 -7.20
C GLY A 103 -20.60 -7.86 -7.72
N PHE A 104 -21.74 -7.39 -8.25
CA PHE A 104 -21.82 -6.10 -8.95
C PHE A 104 -21.75 -4.87 -7.99
N PHE A 105 -22.14 -5.06 -6.73
CA PHE A 105 -22.13 -4.00 -5.73
C PHE A 105 -21.14 -4.34 -4.61
N LEU A 106 -20.23 -3.40 -4.33
CA LEU A 106 -19.30 -3.54 -3.23
C LEU A 106 -20.06 -3.52 -1.89
N GLU A 107 -19.87 -4.56 -1.10
CA GLU A 107 -20.36 -4.62 0.26
C GLU A 107 -19.38 -3.91 1.20
N ARG A 108 -19.92 -3.22 2.20
CA ARG A 108 -19.12 -2.56 3.23
C ARG A 108 -18.65 -3.58 4.28
N GLY A 109 -17.55 -3.26 4.95
CA GLY A 109 -17.00 -4.12 6.00
C GLY A 109 -16.26 -5.35 5.47
N VAL A 110 -16.01 -5.44 4.16
CA VAL A 110 -15.27 -6.53 3.53
C VAL A 110 -13.82 -6.11 3.31
N TYR A 111 -12.89 -6.82 3.93
CA TYR A 111 -11.45 -6.61 3.80
C TYR A 111 -10.79 -7.92 3.40
N LEU A 112 -10.02 -7.88 2.33
CA LEU A 112 -9.37 -9.06 1.74
C LEU A 112 -7.86 -8.98 1.92
N ASP A 113 -7.23 -10.15 1.97
CA ASP A 113 -5.77 -10.25 1.96
C ASP A 113 -5.22 -9.69 0.64
N PRO A 114 -4.37 -8.65 0.67
CA PRO A 114 -3.80 -8.05 -0.53
C PRO A 114 -2.76 -8.93 -1.20
N ILE A 115 -2.09 -9.79 -0.44
CA ILE A 115 -1.03 -10.66 -0.97
C ILE A 115 -1.67 -11.95 -1.50
N PRO A 116 -1.38 -12.34 -2.74
CA PRO A 116 -1.84 -13.62 -3.27
C PRO A 116 -1.32 -14.79 -2.45
N ASP A 117 -2.22 -15.74 -2.15
CA ASP A 117 -1.87 -17.02 -1.51
C ASP A 117 -1.12 -17.90 -2.51
N LYS A 118 0.22 -17.78 -2.51
CA LYS A 118 1.10 -18.38 -3.52
C LYS A 118 2.41 -18.85 -2.92
N GLU A 119 3.00 -19.86 -3.54
CA GLU A 119 4.37 -20.30 -3.28
C GLU A 119 5.35 -19.62 -4.21
N TRP A 120 6.56 -19.34 -3.70
CA TRP A 120 7.63 -18.68 -4.42
C TRP A 120 8.96 -19.43 -4.27
N GLU A 121 9.76 -19.44 -5.32
CA GLU A 121 11.13 -19.99 -5.29
C GLU A 121 12.07 -18.99 -4.60
N PHE A 122 12.26 -19.17 -3.30
CA PHE A 122 13.15 -18.33 -2.50
C PHE A 122 14.62 -18.71 -2.72
N THR A 123 15.46 -17.72 -2.91
CA THR A 123 16.92 -17.86 -2.97
C THR A 123 17.53 -16.93 -1.92
N PRO A 124 18.25 -17.47 -0.90
CA PRO A 124 18.88 -16.64 0.13
C PRO A 124 20.03 -15.82 -0.44
N CYS A 125 20.18 -14.57 0.05
CA CYS A 125 21.31 -13.67 -0.26
C CYS A 125 22.28 -13.53 0.90
N VAL A 126 21.93 -14.02 2.08
CA VAL A 126 22.71 -13.92 3.33
C VAL A 126 22.99 -15.29 3.93
N LYS A 127 23.90 -15.33 4.90
CA LYS A 127 24.26 -16.54 5.66
C LYS A 127 24.10 -16.30 7.16
N PRO A 128 23.93 -17.35 7.98
CA PRO A 128 23.97 -17.23 9.42
C PRO A 128 25.23 -16.51 9.91
N GLY A 129 25.06 -15.53 10.78
CA GLY A 129 26.12 -14.65 11.31
C GLY A 129 26.30 -13.32 10.58
N ASP A 130 25.79 -13.17 9.35
CA ASP A 130 25.87 -11.91 8.61
C ASP A 130 25.10 -10.80 9.34
N ALA A 131 25.69 -9.60 9.34
CA ALA A 131 25.01 -8.41 9.87
C ALA A 131 23.93 -7.94 8.89
N VAL A 132 22.81 -7.45 9.42
CA VAL A 132 21.66 -7.00 8.63
C VAL A 132 21.15 -5.68 9.17
N LEU A 133 20.95 -4.71 8.29
CA LEU A 133 20.33 -3.42 8.56
C LEU A 133 18.88 -3.39 8.03
N ALA A 134 18.14 -2.38 8.46
CA ALA A 134 16.79 -2.12 7.92
C ALA A 134 16.83 -1.94 6.40
N GLY A 135 16.02 -2.69 5.66
CA GLY A 135 15.95 -2.64 4.20
C GLY A 135 16.98 -3.50 3.46
N ASP A 136 17.91 -4.16 4.17
CA ASP A 136 18.85 -5.09 3.52
C ASP A 136 18.12 -6.31 2.94
N ALA A 137 18.56 -6.77 1.78
CA ALA A 137 18.03 -7.97 1.17
C ALA A 137 18.51 -9.22 1.91
N VAL A 138 17.58 -10.05 2.37
CA VAL A 138 17.86 -11.35 3.00
C VAL A 138 17.73 -12.51 2.00
N GLY A 139 17.03 -12.28 0.90
CA GLY A 139 16.83 -13.23 -0.17
C GLY A 139 16.13 -12.60 -1.35
N SER A 140 15.77 -13.42 -2.32
CA SER A 140 15.05 -12.98 -3.52
C SER A 140 14.11 -14.07 -4.04
N VAL A 141 13.10 -13.63 -4.79
CA VAL A 141 12.18 -14.51 -5.54
C VAL A 141 11.99 -13.98 -6.95
N PRO A 142 11.74 -14.83 -7.96
CA PRO A 142 11.40 -14.38 -9.31
C PRO A 142 9.95 -13.91 -9.35
N GLU A 143 9.70 -12.66 -9.76
CA GLU A 143 8.36 -12.10 -9.95
C GLU A 143 8.24 -11.52 -11.37
N GLY A 144 7.64 -12.29 -12.29
CA GLY A 144 7.55 -11.92 -13.69
C GLY A 144 8.93 -11.72 -14.33
N GLN A 145 9.22 -10.50 -14.75
CA GLN A 145 10.52 -10.12 -15.32
C GLN A 145 11.51 -9.58 -14.27
N PHE A 146 11.09 -9.47 -13.02
CA PHE A 146 11.88 -8.88 -11.94
C PHE A 146 12.43 -9.95 -10.98
N THR A 147 13.53 -9.61 -10.35
CA THR A 147 14.01 -10.27 -9.15
C THR A 147 13.51 -9.46 -7.95
N HIS A 148 12.47 -9.96 -7.29
CA HIS A 148 11.92 -9.32 -6.10
C HIS A 148 12.83 -9.60 -4.90
N LEU A 149 13.33 -8.55 -4.27
CA LEU A 149 14.16 -8.67 -3.08
C LEU A 149 13.30 -8.82 -1.83
N ILE A 150 13.55 -9.86 -1.05
CA ILE A 150 12.96 -10.04 0.27
C ILE A 150 13.83 -9.31 1.26
N MET A 151 13.30 -8.24 1.84
CA MET A 151 14.04 -7.29 2.65
C MET A 151 13.78 -7.47 4.14
N ALA A 152 14.75 -7.13 4.94
CA ALA A 152 14.58 -6.92 6.37
C ALA A 152 13.64 -5.73 6.60
N PRO A 153 12.72 -5.79 7.59
CA PRO A 153 11.76 -4.73 7.85
C PRO A 153 12.43 -3.38 8.10
N PHE A 154 11.78 -2.30 7.63
CA PHE A 154 12.32 -0.94 7.71
C PHE A 154 12.32 -0.35 9.12
N ASP A 155 11.72 -1.03 10.10
CA ASP A 155 11.66 -0.65 11.51
C ASP A 155 12.75 -1.31 12.38
N LEU A 156 13.67 -2.06 11.78
CA LEU A 156 14.82 -2.57 12.51
C LEU A 156 15.63 -1.38 13.04
N LYS A 157 15.77 -1.32 14.35
CA LYS A 157 16.67 -0.34 14.99
C LYS A 157 18.11 -0.80 14.83
N ASP A 158 19.07 0.14 14.91
CA ASP A 158 20.52 -0.14 14.84
C ASP A 158 21.00 -0.83 16.12
N GLU A 159 20.53 -2.04 16.38
CA GLU A 159 20.82 -2.85 17.57
C GLU A 159 21.74 -4.04 17.26
N GLY A 160 22.47 -3.99 16.15
CA GLY A 160 23.42 -5.04 15.77
C GLY A 160 22.73 -6.36 15.39
N TRP A 161 21.67 -6.28 14.60
CA TRP A 161 20.96 -7.44 14.10
C TRP A 161 21.85 -8.32 13.22
N ARG A 162 21.72 -9.63 13.39
CA ARG A 162 22.42 -10.66 12.61
C ARG A 162 21.44 -11.74 12.19
N VAL A 163 21.78 -12.42 11.10
CA VAL A 163 21.05 -13.60 10.65
C VAL A 163 21.33 -14.74 11.61
N LYS A 164 20.31 -15.19 12.36
CA LYS A 164 20.37 -16.39 13.18
C LYS A 164 20.24 -17.64 12.32
N SER A 165 19.25 -17.64 11.43
CA SER A 165 19.02 -18.73 10.48
C SER A 165 18.35 -18.19 9.22
N VAL A 166 18.58 -18.84 8.09
CA VAL A 166 17.93 -18.57 6.81
C VAL A 166 17.62 -19.88 6.12
N LYS A 167 16.49 -19.96 5.44
CA LYS A 167 16.08 -21.12 4.65
C LYS A 167 17.01 -21.29 3.45
N GLU A 168 17.27 -22.54 3.07
CA GLU A 168 17.95 -22.87 1.83
C GLU A 168 17.10 -22.50 0.60
N LYS A 169 17.73 -22.48 -0.58
CA LYS A 169 16.99 -22.30 -1.83
C LYS A 169 15.90 -23.36 -1.97
N GLY A 170 14.66 -22.92 -2.18
CA GLY A 170 13.51 -23.81 -2.27
C GLY A 170 12.20 -23.08 -2.48
N VAL A 171 11.14 -23.84 -2.65
CA VAL A 171 9.78 -23.31 -2.83
C VAL A 171 9.11 -23.22 -1.47
N TYR A 172 8.60 -22.03 -1.13
CA TYR A 172 7.97 -21.76 0.15
C TYR A 172 6.73 -20.89 -0.06
N HIS A 173 5.75 -21.11 0.80
CA HIS A 173 4.57 -20.25 0.88
C HIS A 173 4.98 -18.81 1.26
N VAL A 174 4.34 -17.80 0.67
CA VAL A 174 4.69 -16.38 0.81
C VAL A 174 4.76 -15.89 2.27
N ARG A 175 3.94 -16.45 3.17
CA ARG A 175 3.91 -16.11 4.61
C ARG A 175 4.76 -17.05 5.48
N SER A 176 5.47 -18.03 4.89
CA SER A 176 6.39 -18.88 5.64
C SER A 176 7.59 -18.09 6.12
N THR A 177 8.07 -18.39 7.32
CA THR A 177 9.32 -17.82 7.82
C THR A 177 10.49 -18.28 6.96
N VAL A 178 11.19 -17.35 6.33
CA VAL A 178 12.36 -17.62 5.45
C VAL A 178 13.68 -17.28 6.12
N ALA A 179 13.69 -16.38 7.10
CA ALA A 179 14.85 -16.06 7.90
C ALA A 179 14.46 -15.71 9.34
N VAL A 180 15.38 -15.84 10.27
CA VAL A 180 15.27 -15.36 11.64
C VAL A 180 16.47 -14.49 11.91
N LEU A 181 16.22 -13.27 12.39
CA LEU A 181 17.24 -12.34 12.85
C LEU A 181 17.32 -12.40 14.37
N GLU A 182 18.49 -12.14 14.92
CA GLU A 182 18.71 -11.94 16.37
C GLU A 182 19.58 -10.71 16.61
N ASN A 183 19.33 -10.01 17.72
CA ASN A 183 20.15 -8.87 18.12
C ASN A 183 21.03 -9.21 19.34
N GLY A 184 21.92 -8.27 19.71
CA GLY A 184 22.82 -8.45 20.85
C GLY A 184 22.11 -8.57 22.20
N ALA A 185 20.82 -8.22 22.31
CA ALA A 185 19.99 -8.39 23.49
C ALA A 185 19.29 -9.76 23.58
N GLY A 186 19.47 -10.63 22.57
CA GLY A 186 18.82 -11.93 22.47
C GLY A 186 17.36 -11.87 21.99
N GLU A 187 16.94 -10.72 21.43
CA GLU A 187 15.62 -10.57 20.82
C GLU A 187 15.65 -11.21 19.41
N GLU A 188 14.63 -11.98 19.09
CA GLU A 188 14.50 -12.65 17.79
C GLU A 188 13.36 -12.05 16.96
N LYS A 189 13.59 -11.89 15.65
CA LYS A 189 12.59 -11.46 14.69
C LYS A 189 12.51 -12.44 13.51
N ALA A 190 11.38 -13.12 13.39
CA ALA A 190 11.09 -13.99 12.27
C ALA A 190 10.67 -13.15 11.06
N LEU A 191 11.25 -13.43 9.89
CA LEU A 191 10.96 -12.77 8.63
C LEU A 191 10.26 -13.75 7.68
N SER A 192 9.13 -13.32 7.13
CA SER A 192 8.50 -13.94 5.97
C SER A 192 8.86 -13.15 4.70
N MET A 193 8.31 -13.56 3.55
CA MET A 193 8.47 -12.78 2.32
C MET A 193 7.58 -11.53 2.29
N VAL A 194 6.70 -11.37 3.31
CA VAL A 194 5.77 -10.26 3.45
C VAL A 194 5.99 -9.58 4.79
N PHE A 195 5.93 -8.26 4.79
CA PHE A 195 5.88 -7.49 6.03
C PHE A 195 4.89 -6.33 5.89
N SER A 196 4.37 -5.86 7.03
CA SER A 196 3.45 -4.73 7.10
C SER A 196 4.21 -3.43 7.35
N TRP A 197 3.82 -2.35 6.65
CA TRP A 197 4.40 -1.03 6.84
C TRP A 197 3.31 0.04 7.03
N PRO A 198 3.42 0.91 8.07
CA PRO A 198 2.48 2.01 8.29
C PRO A 198 2.60 3.06 7.18
N VAL A 199 1.52 3.29 6.42
CA VAL A 199 1.52 4.13 5.21
C VAL A 199 1.90 5.59 5.45
N LYS A 200 1.70 6.11 6.66
CA LYS A 200 2.04 7.50 7.04
C LYS A 200 3.43 7.65 7.68
N GLN A 201 4.19 6.56 7.77
CA GLN A 201 5.56 6.60 8.26
C GLN A 201 6.54 6.60 7.09
N PRO A 202 7.43 7.61 6.99
CA PRO A 202 8.43 7.64 5.94
C PRO A 202 9.46 6.52 6.15
N ILE A 203 9.84 5.86 5.07
CA ILE A 203 10.96 4.91 5.05
C ILE A 203 12.25 5.71 5.26
N ARG A 204 13.12 5.27 6.18
CA ARG A 204 14.37 5.94 6.55
C ARG A 204 15.59 5.02 6.52
N CYS A 205 15.50 3.92 5.81
CA CYS A 205 16.57 2.93 5.69
C CYS A 205 17.51 3.20 4.50
N TYR A 206 17.61 4.47 4.05
CA TYR A 206 18.54 4.91 3.01
C TYR A 206 19.75 5.61 3.66
N GLU A 207 20.91 5.41 3.09
CA GLU A 207 22.16 5.97 3.61
C GLU A 207 22.21 7.49 3.43
N GLU A 208 21.86 7.98 2.24
CA GLU A 208 21.92 9.41 1.91
C GLU A 208 20.79 9.80 0.96
N ARG A 209 20.31 11.02 1.07
CA ARG A 209 19.38 11.66 0.14
C ARG A 209 20.17 12.38 -0.94
N LEU A 210 20.22 11.80 -2.13
CA LEU A 210 20.93 12.39 -3.27
C LEU A 210 20.15 13.59 -3.84
N ARG A 211 20.87 14.56 -4.41
CA ARG A 211 20.25 15.61 -5.22
C ARG A 211 19.89 15.04 -6.58
N PRO A 212 18.71 15.39 -7.12
CA PRO A 212 18.38 15.02 -8.48
C PRO A 212 19.37 15.69 -9.48
N ASP A 213 20.13 14.89 -10.20
CA ASP A 213 21.14 15.33 -11.19
C ASP A 213 20.91 14.69 -12.56
N GLU A 214 20.02 13.70 -12.65
CA GLU A 214 19.64 13.04 -13.89
C GLU A 214 18.21 13.37 -14.29
N THR A 215 17.94 13.47 -15.59
CA THR A 215 16.60 13.63 -16.13
C THR A 215 15.93 12.28 -16.36
N LEU A 216 14.64 12.18 -16.01
CA LEU A 216 13.81 11.08 -16.41
C LEU A 216 13.50 11.19 -17.90
N VAL A 217 13.86 10.19 -18.66
CA VAL A 217 13.54 10.12 -20.10
C VAL A 217 12.12 9.61 -20.27
N THR A 218 11.18 10.49 -20.61
CA THR A 218 9.77 10.14 -20.85
C THR A 218 9.52 9.65 -22.27
N LYS A 219 10.45 9.91 -23.20
CA LYS A 219 10.34 9.73 -24.66
C LYS A 219 9.25 10.58 -25.31
N LEU A 220 8.74 11.56 -24.59
CA LEU A 220 7.86 12.60 -25.11
C LEU A 220 8.70 13.86 -25.37
N ARG A 221 8.93 14.18 -26.65
CA ARG A 221 9.83 15.29 -27.03
C ARG A 221 9.49 16.61 -26.38
N SER A 222 8.20 16.94 -26.23
CA SER A 222 7.76 18.17 -25.57
C SER A 222 8.15 18.23 -24.11
N ILE A 223 8.04 17.11 -23.38
CA ILE A 223 8.42 17.01 -21.98
C ILE A 223 9.95 17.04 -21.86
N ASP A 224 10.63 16.10 -22.52
CA ASP A 224 12.07 15.92 -22.40
C ASP A 224 12.88 17.17 -22.83
N THR A 225 12.32 17.97 -23.76
CA THR A 225 13.01 19.17 -24.27
C THR A 225 12.67 20.46 -23.52
N PHE A 226 11.39 20.69 -23.20
CA PHE A 226 10.94 21.97 -22.66
C PHE A 226 10.60 21.94 -21.17
N LEU A 227 10.25 20.78 -20.64
CA LEU A 227 9.81 20.60 -19.26
C LEU A 227 10.44 19.33 -18.64
N PRO A 228 11.77 19.18 -18.68
CA PRO A 228 12.42 17.94 -18.24
C PRO A 228 12.11 17.65 -16.79
N VAL A 229 11.79 16.41 -16.50
CA VAL A 229 11.50 15.90 -15.16
C VAL A 229 12.76 15.24 -14.62
N ALA A 230 13.15 15.55 -13.40
CA ALA A 230 14.27 14.90 -12.76
C ALA A 230 13.87 13.50 -12.27
N LYS A 231 14.78 12.53 -12.30
CA LYS A 231 14.61 11.25 -11.58
C LYS A 231 14.42 11.54 -10.09
N GLY A 232 13.38 10.96 -9.47
CA GLY A 232 12.98 11.29 -8.09
C GLY A 232 12.29 12.65 -7.92
N GLY A 233 12.06 13.39 -9.01
CA GLY A 233 11.32 14.65 -9.02
C GLY A 233 9.81 14.45 -9.19
N THR A 234 9.10 15.57 -9.16
CA THR A 234 7.65 15.63 -9.39
C THR A 234 7.34 16.71 -10.42
N PHE A 235 6.30 16.50 -11.21
CA PHE A 235 5.74 17.54 -12.05
C PHE A 235 4.21 17.50 -12.04
N CYS A 236 3.58 18.59 -12.38
CA CYS A 236 2.13 18.73 -12.37
C CYS A 236 1.63 18.92 -13.81
N VAL A 237 0.56 18.21 -14.15
CA VAL A 237 -0.13 18.35 -15.44
C VAL A 237 -1.49 19.02 -15.20
N PRO A 238 -1.55 20.36 -15.07
CA PRO A 238 -2.81 21.07 -14.86
C PRO A 238 -3.57 21.21 -16.18
N GLY A 239 -4.89 21.24 -16.08
CA GLY A 239 -5.74 21.51 -17.25
C GLY A 239 -7.22 21.22 -16.98
N PRO A 240 -8.12 21.82 -17.75
CA PRO A 240 -9.55 21.56 -17.66
C PRO A 240 -9.89 20.15 -18.13
N PHE A 241 -11.14 19.77 -17.99
CA PHE A 241 -11.66 18.51 -18.52
C PHE A 241 -11.45 18.44 -20.06
N GLY A 242 -11.03 17.27 -20.55
CA GLY A 242 -10.78 17.05 -21.98
C GLY A 242 -9.46 17.61 -22.51
N ALA A 243 -8.59 18.17 -21.64
CA ALA A 243 -7.29 18.71 -22.06
C ALA A 243 -6.22 17.64 -22.36
N GLY A 244 -6.53 16.36 -22.25
CA GLY A 244 -5.60 15.25 -22.54
C GLY A 244 -4.67 14.88 -21.38
N LYS A 245 -4.97 15.27 -20.13
CA LYS A 245 -4.15 14.93 -18.97
C LYS A 245 -3.93 13.42 -18.81
N THR A 246 -5.00 12.66 -18.84
CA THR A 246 -4.97 11.19 -18.70
C THR A 246 -4.21 10.54 -19.85
N VAL A 247 -4.39 11.04 -21.07
CA VAL A 247 -3.64 10.56 -22.28
C VAL A 247 -2.14 10.76 -22.07
N LEU A 248 -1.73 11.93 -21.56
CA LEU A 248 -0.33 12.22 -21.29
C LEU A 248 0.23 11.26 -20.23
N GLN A 249 -0.49 11.02 -19.12
CA GLN A 249 -0.10 10.08 -18.08
C GLN A 249 0.05 8.65 -18.61
N HIS A 250 -0.86 8.18 -19.45
CA HIS A 250 -0.75 6.86 -20.10
C HIS A 250 0.45 6.77 -21.03
N MET A 251 0.73 7.82 -21.79
CA MET A 251 1.90 7.86 -22.66
C MET A 251 3.21 7.82 -21.87
N GLU A 252 3.29 8.51 -20.74
CA GLU A 252 4.44 8.47 -19.84
C GLU A 252 4.60 7.09 -19.20
N ALA A 253 3.51 6.52 -18.64
CA ALA A 253 3.52 5.18 -18.07
C ALA A 253 4.04 4.12 -19.06
N LYS A 254 3.65 4.24 -20.34
CA LYS A 254 4.06 3.33 -21.40
C LYS A 254 5.53 3.53 -21.82
N ASN A 255 5.98 4.76 -21.97
CA ASN A 255 7.20 5.08 -22.69
C ASN A 255 8.37 5.46 -21.80
N ALA A 256 8.12 5.96 -20.59
CA ALA A 256 9.17 6.42 -19.68
C ALA A 256 10.16 5.30 -19.32
N ASP A 257 11.40 5.69 -19.14
CA ASP A 257 12.49 4.79 -18.77
C ASP A 257 12.46 4.51 -17.25
N VAL A 258 11.46 3.72 -16.84
CA VAL A 258 11.23 3.30 -15.45
C VAL A 258 10.99 1.79 -15.40
N ASP A 259 11.33 1.17 -14.28
CA ASP A 259 11.16 -0.26 -14.09
C ASP A 259 9.71 -0.62 -13.75
N ILE A 260 9.11 0.09 -12.80
CA ILE A 260 7.76 -0.15 -12.29
C ILE A 260 6.91 1.10 -12.50
N VAL A 261 5.64 0.88 -12.83
CA VAL A 261 4.61 1.91 -12.94
C VAL A 261 3.58 1.71 -11.83
N ILE A 262 3.31 2.76 -11.07
CA ILE A 262 2.22 2.76 -10.10
C ILE A 262 1.21 3.83 -10.52
N VAL A 263 -0.01 3.42 -10.79
CA VAL A 263 -1.12 4.31 -11.13
C VAL A 263 -2.02 4.47 -9.92
N ALA A 264 -2.03 5.66 -9.32
CA ALA A 264 -2.90 5.98 -8.19
C ALA A 264 -4.06 6.88 -8.65
N ALA A 265 -5.22 6.28 -8.92
CA ALA A 265 -6.45 6.97 -9.29
C ALA A 265 -7.21 7.42 -8.03
N CYS A 266 -6.88 8.62 -7.51
CA CYS A 266 -7.40 9.15 -6.26
C CYS A 266 -8.66 9.99 -6.49
N GLY A 267 -9.80 9.37 -6.75
CA GLY A 267 -11.07 10.02 -7.00
C GLY A 267 -11.34 10.31 -8.47
N GLU A 268 -10.78 9.51 -9.35
CA GLU A 268 -11.07 9.55 -10.78
C GLU A 268 -12.52 9.14 -11.09
N ARG A 269 -13.00 9.48 -12.27
CA ARG A 269 -14.32 9.04 -12.73
C ARG A 269 -14.31 7.55 -13.02
N ALA A 270 -15.39 6.87 -12.68
CA ALA A 270 -15.50 5.42 -12.91
C ALA A 270 -15.23 5.03 -14.38
N GLY A 271 -15.66 5.86 -15.34
CA GLY A 271 -15.39 5.64 -16.78
C GLY A 271 -13.89 5.66 -17.12
N GLU A 272 -13.14 6.64 -16.59
CA GLU A 272 -11.69 6.77 -16.80
C GLU A 272 -10.94 5.60 -16.16
N VAL A 273 -11.37 5.16 -14.98
CA VAL A 273 -10.80 3.98 -14.32
C VAL A 273 -11.03 2.71 -15.14
N VAL A 274 -12.25 2.50 -15.64
CA VAL A 274 -12.56 1.35 -16.51
C VAL A 274 -11.72 1.37 -17.79
N GLU A 275 -11.46 2.56 -18.34
CA GLU A 275 -10.58 2.73 -19.51
C GLU A 275 -9.16 2.28 -19.18
N VAL A 276 -8.57 2.75 -18.07
CA VAL A 276 -7.25 2.29 -17.60
C VAL A 276 -7.20 0.78 -17.45
N LEU A 277 -8.20 0.20 -16.79
CA LEU A 277 -8.27 -1.25 -16.53
C LEU A 277 -8.41 -2.09 -17.81
N LYS A 278 -8.98 -1.53 -18.86
CA LYS A 278 -9.09 -2.20 -20.18
C LYS A 278 -7.86 -1.98 -21.04
N GLU A 279 -7.32 -0.77 -21.06
CA GLU A 279 -6.21 -0.41 -21.95
C GLU A 279 -4.85 -0.95 -21.45
N PHE A 280 -4.55 -0.85 -20.16
CA PHE A 280 -3.23 -1.23 -19.64
C PHE A 280 -2.83 -2.69 -19.91
N PRO A 281 -3.73 -3.68 -19.82
CA PRO A 281 -3.41 -5.06 -20.22
C PRO A 281 -3.11 -5.22 -21.71
N GLU A 282 -3.69 -4.38 -22.58
CA GLU A 282 -3.51 -4.40 -24.03
C GLU A 282 -2.29 -3.58 -24.49
N LEU A 283 -1.83 -2.63 -23.66
CA LEU A 283 -0.65 -1.83 -23.95
C LEU A 283 0.61 -2.70 -23.93
N VAL A 284 1.38 -2.60 -25.00
CA VAL A 284 2.66 -3.30 -25.10
C VAL A 284 3.78 -2.41 -24.57
N ASP A 285 4.56 -2.92 -23.63
CA ASP A 285 5.79 -2.28 -23.16
C ASP A 285 6.83 -2.30 -24.31
N PRO A 286 7.25 -1.14 -24.82
CA PRO A 286 8.19 -1.07 -25.94
C PRO A 286 9.58 -1.63 -25.64
N ARG A 287 9.91 -1.87 -24.35
CA ARG A 287 11.20 -2.44 -23.92
C ARG A 287 11.22 -3.96 -23.96
N THR A 288 10.10 -4.59 -23.59
CA THR A 288 10.04 -6.05 -23.42
C THR A 288 9.16 -6.75 -24.46
N GLY A 289 8.28 -6.01 -25.15
CA GLY A 289 7.25 -6.57 -26.03
C GLY A 289 6.12 -7.29 -25.31
N ARG A 290 6.08 -7.23 -23.96
CA ARG A 290 5.05 -7.83 -23.12
C ARG A 290 3.99 -6.81 -22.72
N SER A 291 2.92 -7.26 -22.05
CA SER A 291 1.92 -6.33 -21.51
C SER A 291 2.54 -5.35 -20.52
N LEU A 292 2.15 -4.08 -20.63
CA LEU A 292 2.56 -3.03 -19.67
C LEU A 292 2.11 -3.40 -18.24
N MET A 293 1.00 -4.12 -18.12
CA MET A 293 0.47 -4.55 -16.83
C MET A 293 1.45 -5.43 -16.04
N GLU A 294 2.36 -6.15 -16.70
CA GLU A 294 3.35 -6.99 -16.02
C GLU A 294 4.32 -6.21 -15.11
N ARG A 295 4.45 -4.90 -15.32
CA ARG A 295 5.24 -4.01 -14.46
C ARG A 295 4.42 -2.90 -13.80
N THR A 296 3.09 -3.06 -13.76
CA THR A 296 2.17 -2.03 -13.26
C THR A 296 1.41 -2.51 -12.04
N ILE A 297 1.21 -1.59 -11.09
CA ILE A 297 0.27 -1.70 -9.97
C ILE A 297 -0.75 -0.58 -10.14
N ILE A 298 -2.04 -0.88 -9.99
CA ILE A 298 -3.10 0.12 -10.05
C ILE A 298 -3.77 0.20 -8.69
N ILE A 299 -3.81 1.40 -8.10
CA ILE A 299 -4.56 1.72 -6.90
C ILE A 299 -5.69 2.64 -7.31
N CYS A 300 -6.94 2.25 -7.03
CA CYS A 300 -8.08 2.90 -7.64
C CYS A 300 -9.22 3.14 -6.65
N ASN A 301 -9.54 4.42 -6.44
CA ASN A 301 -10.76 4.86 -5.79
C ASN A 301 -11.49 5.88 -6.67
N THR A 302 -12.77 5.61 -6.94
CA THR A 302 -13.58 6.49 -7.79
C THR A 302 -14.08 7.72 -7.03
N SER A 303 -14.51 8.74 -7.78
CA SER A 303 -15.05 9.99 -7.22
C SER A 303 -16.33 9.81 -6.39
N SER A 304 -17.04 8.69 -6.55
CA SER A 304 -18.23 8.35 -5.77
C SER A 304 -17.93 7.74 -4.39
N MET A 305 -16.68 7.33 -4.14
CA MET A 305 -16.27 6.78 -2.85
C MET A 305 -16.09 7.88 -1.79
N PRO A 306 -16.16 7.54 -0.48
CA PRO A 306 -15.91 8.49 0.60
C PRO A 306 -14.56 9.19 0.46
N VAL A 307 -14.50 10.46 0.90
CA VAL A 307 -13.28 11.27 0.81
C VAL A 307 -12.10 10.60 1.50
N ALA A 308 -12.34 10.02 2.67
CA ALA A 308 -11.32 9.29 3.44
C ALA A 308 -10.66 8.16 2.67
N ALA A 309 -11.47 7.34 1.96
CA ALA A 309 -10.94 6.25 1.13
C ALA A 309 -10.09 6.77 -0.03
N ARG A 310 -10.52 7.88 -0.66
CA ARG A 310 -9.74 8.53 -1.74
C ARG A 310 -8.43 9.13 -1.24
N GLU A 311 -8.44 9.72 -0.04
CA GLU A 311 -7.23 10.21 0.61
C GLU A 311 -6.27 9.07 0.99
N ALA A 312 -6.80 7.92 1.44
CA ALA A 312 -5.98 6.74 1.75
C ALA A 312 -5.17 6.27 0.53
N SER A 313 -5.73 6.32 -0.67
CA SER A 313 -5.05 5.93 -1.92
C SER A 313 -3.75 6.70 -2.20
N VAL A 314 -3.58 7.89 -1.63
CA VAL A 314 -2.35 8.68 -1.77
C VAL A 314 -1.19 8.07 -0.98
N TYR A 315 -1.51 7.34 0.08
CA TYR A 315 -0.53 6.75 1.00
C TYR A 315 -0.29 5.26 0.73
N THR A 316 -1.29 4.59 0.21
CA THR A 316 -1.24 3.17 -0.13
C THR A 316 -0.40 2.91 -1.37
#